data_b70703445c0928a74ba58259fe01efdf
#
_entry.id   b70703445c0928a74ba58259fe01efdf
#
_cell.length_a   1.000
_cell.length_b   1.000
_cell.length_c   1.000
_cell.angle_alpha   90.00
_cell.angle_beta   90.00
_cell.angle_gamma   90.00
#
_symmetry.space_group_name_H-M   'P 1'
#
loop_
_entity.id
_entity.type
_entity.pdbx_description
1 polymer ?
#
loop_
_entity_poly.entity_id
_entity_poly.type
_entity_poly.pdbx_seq_one_letter_code
_entity_poly.pdbx_strand_id
1 'polypeptide(L)'
;MKKIKGIYAAGMSVFNDDLSLNISKTIKHAEEIIDNGCHGVAIFGSTGQAQLISVSEKISLLNELSKSKYREKYLIGTGLNSLNETINLMKISNSLNFSDFLIMPPAYYKYGDSEVVEFYTKVVQAVPNSKIILYNFEKLCGYKFSVECVEELVKKFPKQIVGVKDSSYNLYENLKIDNFSV
;
A
#
# COMPACT_ATOMS: atom_id res chain seq x y z
N MET A 1 1.68 4.03 19.09
CA MET A 1 1.16 3.99 17.71
C MET A 1 0.28 2.76 17.52
N LYS A 2 -0.87 2.88 16.86
CA LYS A 2 -1.74 1.72 16.58
C LYS A 2 -1.02 0.80 15.60
N LYS A 3 -0.80 -0.45 15.98
CA LYS A 3 -0.18 -1.48 15.13
C LYS A 3 -1.23 -1.94 14.10
N ILE A 4 -0.82 -2.12 12.83
CA ILE A 4 -1.67 -2.78 11.83
C ILE A 4 -1.75 -4.25 12.23
N LYS A 5 -2.93 -4.71 12.64
CA LYS A 5 -3.16 -6.07 13.14
C LYS A 5 -4.46 -6.62 12.58
N GLY A 6 -4.50 -7.92 12.41
CA GLY A 6 -5.70 -8.64 11.99
C GLY A 6 -5.70 -8.94 10.49
N ILE A 7 -6.85 -9.28 9.97
CA ILE A 7 -7.06 -9.67 8.59
C ILE A 7 -7.45 -8.44 7.77
N TYR A 8 -6.63 -8.11 6.78
CA TYR A 8 -6.90 -7.09 5.78
C TYR A 8 -7.19 -7.77 4.44
N ALA A 9 -8.39 -7.61 3.93
CA ALA A 9 -8.73 -8.13 2.62
C ALA A 9 -8.14 -7.26 1.51
N ALA A 10 -7.72 -7.87 0.41
CA ALA A 10 -7.39 -7.15 -0.81
C ALA A 10 -8.69 -6.78 -1.54
N GLY A 11 -9.14 -5.53 -1.41
CA GLY A 11 -10.36 -5.04 -2.02
C GLY A 11 -10.27 -4.99 -3.54
N MET A 12 -11.34 -5.37 -4.22
CA MET A 12 -11.50 -5.19 -5.66
C MET A 12 -11.91 -3.76 -5.97
N SER A 13 -11.52 -3.27 -7.15
CA SER A 13 -12.11 -2.07 -7.75
C SER A 13 -13.24 -2.50 -8.67
N VAL A 14 -14.34 -1.76 -8.64
CA VAL A 14 -15.49 -1.99 -9.52
C VAL A 14 -15.43 -0.96 -10.65
N PHE A 15 -15.59 -1.42 -11.88
CA PHE A 15 -15.56 -0.57 -13.06
C PHE A 15 -16.95 -0.44 -13.67
N ASN A 16 -17.19 0.67 -14.36
CA ASN A 16 -18.33 0.87 -15.23
C ASN A 16 -18.09 0.20 -16.60
N ASP A 17 -19.10 0.15 -17.45
CA ASP A 17 -19.00 -0.46 -18.78
C ASP A 17 -17.99 0.27 -19.69
N ASP A 18 -17.76 1.57 -19.45
CA ASP A 18 -16.74 2.38 -20.13
C ASP A 18 -15.34 2.24 -19.54
N LEU A 19 -15.14 1.30 -18.59
CA LEU A 19 -13.91 1.02 -17.86
C LEU A 19 -13.45 2.12 -16.90
N SER A 20 -14.24 3.15 -16.67
CA SER A 20 -13.99 4.12 -15.60
C SER A 20 -14.25 3.50 -14.22
N LEU A 21 -13.56 4.00 -13.19
CA LEU A 21 -13.74 3.52 -11.83
C LEU A 21 -15.14 3.87 -11.28
N ASN A 22 -15.91 2.85 -10.87
CA ASN A 22 -17.17 3.07 -10.17
C ASN A 22 -16.89 3.30 -8.68
N ILE A 23 -16.78 4.56 -8.30
CA ILE A 23 -16.40 4.98 -6.94
C ILE A 23 -17.39 4.46 -5.90
N SER A 24 -18.69 4.64 -6.10
CA SER A 24 -19.70 4.26 -5.12
C SER A 24 -19.77 2.75 -4.89
N LYS A 25 -19.69 1.94 -5.95
CA LYS A 25 -19.68 0.48 -5.85
C LYS A 25 -18.38 -0.04 -5.23
N THR A 26 -17.24 0.60 -5.53
CA THR A 26 -15.94 0.24 -4.94
C THR A 26 -15.95 0.49 -3.43
N ILE A 27 -16.47 1.64 -2.97
CA ILE A 27 -16.59 1.94 -1.55
C ILE A 27 -17.54 0.97 -0.86
N LYS A 28 -18.72 0.75 -1.45
CA LYS A 28 -19.71 -0.20 -0.91
C LYS A 28 -19.10 -1.59 -0.74
N HIS A 29 -18.40 -2.10 -1.74
CA HIS A 29 -17.71 -3.40 -1.65
C HIS A 29 -16.67 -3.42 -0.50
N ALA A 30 -15.88 -2.36 -0.35
CA ALA A 30 -14.89 -2.27 0.72
C ALA A 30 -15.53 -2.22 2.12
N GLU A 31 -16.65 -1.52 2.28
CA GLU A 31 -17.41 -1.45 3.52
C GLU A 31 -18.06 -2.78 3.86
N GLU A 32 -18.67 -3.48 2.89
CA GLU A 32 -19.24 -4.82 3.05
C GLU A 32 -18.19 -5.83 3.54
N ILE A 33 -16.95 -5.77 3.06
CA ILE A 33 -15.85 -6.62 3.54
C ILE A 33 -15.59 -6.37 5.04
N ILE A 34 -15.62 -5.12 5.49
CA ILE A 34 -15.39 -4.78 6.88
C ILE A 34 -16.59 -5.17 7.75
N ASP A 35 -17.81 -4.97 7.26
CA ASP A 35 -19.06 -5.36 7.95
C ASP A 35 -19.14 -6.88 8.12
N ASN A 36 -18.57 -7.66 7.20
CA ASN A 36 -18.46 -9.11 7.28
C ASN A 36 -17.24 -9.62 8.10
N GLY A 37 -16.60 -8.77 8.89
CA GLY A 37 -15.66 -9.15 9.94
C GLY A 37 -14.18 -8.98 9.63
N CYS A 38 -13.80 -8.47 8.45
CA CYS A 38 -12.41 -8.09 8.21
C CYS A 38 -12.01 -6.88 9.06
N HIS A 39 -10.76 -6.87 9.52
CA HIS A 39 -10.22 -5.78 10.33
C HIS A 39 -9.96 -4.52 9.49
N GLY A 40 -9.69 -4.70 8.21
CA GLY A 40 -9.50 -3.62 7.25
C GLY A 40 -9.47 -4.10 5.81
N VAL A 41 -9.31 -3.16 4.88
CA VAL A 41 -9.25 -3.42 3.44
C VAL A 41 -8.07 -2.67 2.84
N ALA A 42 -7.27 -3.39 2.03
CA ALA A 42 -6.25 -2.78 1.19
C ALA A 42 -6.89 -2.33 -0.13
N ILE A 43 -6.96 -1.03 -0.32
CA ILE A 43 -7.45 -0.38 -1.55
C ILE A 43 -6.28 -0.18 -2.51
N PHE A 44 -6.49 -0.30 -3.81
CA PHE A 44 -5.46 -0.15 -4.84
C PHE A 44 -4.28 -1.13 -4.72
N GLY A 45 -4.52 -2.34 -4.22
CA GLY A 45 -3.61 -3.45 -4.39
C GLY A 45 -3.70 -4.06 -5.79
N SER A 46 -2.96 -5.14 -6.04
CA SER A 46 -3.01 -5.88 -7.33
C SER A 46 -4.39 -6.47 -7.62
N THR A 47 -5.08 -7.00 -6.61
CA THR A 47 -6.46 -7.48 -6.72
C THR A 47 -7.42 -6.36 -7.15
N GLY A 48 -7.19 -5.15 -6.65
CA GLY A 48 -7.93 -3.94 -7.02
C GLY A 48 -7.47 -3.32 -8.34
N GLN A 49 -6.63 -3.99 -9.13
CA GLN A 49 -6.17 -3.55 -10.46
C GLN A 49 -5.56 -2.13 -10.48
N ALA A 50 -4.82 -1.78 -9.42
CA ALA A 50 -4.30 -0.43 -9.21
C ALA A 50 -3.54 0.16 -10.40
N GLN A 51 -2.84 -0.67 -11.18
CA GLN A 51 -2.07 -0.22 -12.35
C GLN A 51 -2.96 0.26 -13.52
N LEU A 52 -4.24 -0.12 -13.54
CA LEU A 52 -5.20 0.24 -14.59
C LEU A 52 -6.04 1.47 -14.23
N ILE A 53 -5.92 1.96 -12.99
CA ILE A 53 -6.69 3.11 -12.49
C ILE A 53 -5.79 4.35 -12.58
N SER A 54 -6.29 5.40 -13.21
CA SER A 54 -5.58 6.68 -13.30
C SER A 54 -5.38 7.33 -11.93
N VAL A 55 -4.36 8.18 -11.80
CA VAL A 55 -4.11 8.91 -10.54
C VAL A 55 -5.29 9.80 -10.18
N SER A 56 -5.95 10.41 -11.16
CA SER A 56 -7.14 11.24 -10.95
C SER A 56 -8.32 10.44 -10.37
N GLU A 57 -8.56 9.24 -10.87
CA GLU A 57 -9.61 8.35 -10.33
C GLU A 57 -9.26 7.87 -8.91
N LYS A 58 -7.99 7.56 -8.64
CA LYS A 58 -7.53 7.24 -7.29
C LYS A 58 -7.80 8.39 -6.32
N ILE A 59 -7.48 9.61 -6.70
CA ILE A 59 -7.74 10.80 -5.89
C ILE A 59 -9.24 10.99 -5.68
N SER A 60 -10.05 10.81 -6.71
CA SER A 60 -11.52 10.92 -6.62
C SER A 60 -12.09 9.87 -5.65
N LEU A 61 -11.64 8.62 -5.72
CA LEU A 61 -12.03 7.58 -4.75
C LEU A 61 -11.61 7.95 -3.34
N LEU A 62 -10.38 8.41 -3.11
CA LEU A 62 -9.86 8.76 -1.79
C LEU A 62 -10.66 9.91 -1.15
N ASN A 63 -11.07 10.92 -1.94
CA ASN A 63 -11.91 12.00 -1.46
C ASN A 63 -13.26 11.48 -0.92
N GLU A 64 -13.91 10.57 -1.62
CA GLU A 64 -15.17 9.97 -1.17
C GLU A 64 -14.94 8.98 -0.01
N LEU A 65 -13.91 8.14 -0.10
CA LEU A 65 -13.56 7.16 0.93
C LEU A 65 -13.21 7.83 2.27
N SER A 66 -12.68 9.06 2.25
CA SER A 66 -12.34 9.82 3.46
C SER A 66 -13.57 10.16 4.32
N LYS A 67 -14.75 10.13 3.74
CA LYS A 67 -16.04 10.35 4.42
C LYS A 67 -16.61 9.09 5.07
N SER A 68 -16.02 7.93 4.77
CA SER A 68 -16.47 6.64 5.33
C SER A 68 -16.26 6.57 6.85
N LYS A 69 -17.21 5.98 7.56
CA LYS A 69 -17.08 5.63 8.99
C LYS A 69 -15.91 4.67 9.26
N TYR A 70 -15.41 3.97 8.22
CA TYR A 70 -14.32 3.02 8.29
C TYR A 70 -12.98 3.59 7.82
N ARG A 71 -12.84 4.91 7.67
CA ARG A 71 -11.62 5.58 7.14
C ARG A 71 -10.32 5.03 7.74
N GLU A 72 -10.27 4.77 9.03
CA GLU A 72 -9.09 4.26 9.74
C GLU A 72 -8.79 2.76 9.49
N LYS A 73 -9.64 2.07 8.75
CA LYS A 73 -9.49 0.65 8.42
C LYS A 73 -8.97 0.42 7.01
N TYR A 74 -8.67 1.49 6.27
CA TYR A 74 -8.15 1.37 4.91
C TYR A 74 -6.63 1.45 4.89
N LEU A 75 -6.02 0.50 4.18
CA LEU A 75 -4.62 0.48 3.80
C LEU A 75 -4.54 0.90 2.32
N ILE A 76 -3.91 2.04 2.05
CA ILE A 76 -3.92 2.62 0.71
C ILE A 76 -2.72 2.14 -0.10
N GLY A 77 -2.97 1.36 -1.15
CA GLY A 77 -1.97 1.02 -2.15
C GLY A 77 -1.70 2.21 -3.07
N THR A 78 -0.45 2.45 -3.44
CA THR A 78 -0.14 3.47 -4.44
C THR A 78 -0.24 2.91 -5.86
N GLY A 79 0.32 1.71 -6.10
CA GLY A 79 0.30 1.04 -7.39
C GLY A 79 0.92 1.87 -8.52
N LEU A 80 1.98 2.65 -8.23
CA LEU A 80 2.59 3.58 -9.17
C LEU A 80 4.08 3.30 -9.33
N ASN A 81 4.59 3.44 -10.56
CA ASN A 81 6.02 3.31 -10.86
C ASN A 81 6.78 4.62 -10.68
N SER A 82 6.12 5.75 -10.86
CA SER A 82 6.72 7.07 -10.68
C SER A 82 6.87 7.40 -9.20
N LEU A 83 8.09 7.69 -8.75
CA LEU A 83 8.38 8.15 -7.40
C LEU A 83 7.59 9.43 -7.06
N ASN A 84 7.57 10.39 -7.97
CA ASN A 84 6.87 11.66 -7.75
C ASN A 84 5.36 11.47 -7.62
N GLU A 85 4.75 10.63 -8.46
CA GLU A 85 3.32 10.32 -8.38
C GLU A 85 2.97 9.54 -7.10
N THR A 86 3.84 8.62 -6.68
CA THR A 86 3.71 7.91 -5.40
C THR A 86 3.71 8.89 -4.23
N ILE A 87 4.68 9.79 -4.18
CA ILE A 87 4.78 10.81 -3.13
C ILE A 87 3.57 11.76 -3.16
N ASN A 88 3.15 12.19 -4.35
CA ASN A 88 2.00 13.07 -4.51
C ASN A 88 0.70 12.42 -4.01
N LEU A 89 0.44 11.18 -4.43
CA LEU A 89 -0.74 10.43 -3.98
C LEU A 89 -0.73 10.22 -2.46
N MET A 90 0.43 9.92 -1.86
CA MET A 90 0.56 9.78 -0.41
C MET A 90 0.32 11.11 0.32
N LYS A 91 0.82 12.24 -0.20
CA LYS A 91 0.56 13.58 0.39
C LYS A 91 -0.93 13.93 0.37
N ILE A 92 -1.60 13.68 -0.76
CA ILE A 92 -3.04 13.87 -0.88
C ILE A 92 -3.78 12.94 0.10
N SER A 93 -3.40 11.66 0.17
CA SER A 93 -3.97 10.73 1.13
C SER A 93 -3.83 11.20 2.57
N ASN A 94 -2.65 11.70 2.94
CA ASN A 94 -2.41 12.25 4.29
C ASN A 94 -3.27 13.48 4.59
N SER A 95 -3.52 14.36 3.61
CA SER A 95 -4.42 15.51 3.79
C SER A 95 -5.89 15.09 4.00
N LEU A 96 -6.23 13.88 3.56
CA LEU A 96 -7.53 13.22 3.77
C LEU A 96 -7.54 12.31 5.03
N ASN A 97 -6.49 12.38 5.85
CA ASN A 97 -6.31 11.60 7.09
C ASN A 97 -6.13 10.08 6.87
N PHE A 98 -5.62 9.64 5.73
CA PHE A 98 -5.08 8.30 5.56
C PHE A 98 -3.58 8.31 5.85
N SER A 99 -3.09 7.39 6.66
CA SER A 99 -1.69 7.31 7.07
C SER A 99 -1.03 5.95 6.79
N ASP A 100 -1.82 4.95 6.46
CA ASP A 100 -1.37 3.58 6.30
C ASP A 100 -1.32 3.22 4.82
N PHE A 101 -0.12 2.82 4.33
CA PHE A 101 0.14 2.63 2.91
C PHE A 101 0.70 1.24 2.60
N LEU A 102 0.29 0.68 1.46
CA LEU A 102 0.86 -0.52 0.86
C LEU A 102 1.63 -0.12 -0.39
N ILE A 103 2.96 -0.25 -0.36
CA ILE A 103 3.82 0.25 -1.43
C ILE A 103 4.66 -0.90 -1.98
N MET A 104 4.54 -1.13 -3.29
CA MET A 104 5.39 -2.01 -4.07
C MET A 104 6.55 -1.21 -4.67
N PRO A 105 7.76 -1.78 -4.77
CA PRO A 105 8.83 -1.14 -5.55
C PRO A 105 8.39 -0.86 -6.99
N PRO A 106 8.99 0.13 -7.66
CA PRO A 106 8.68 0.39 -9.06
C PRO A 106 8.91 -0.87 -9.91
N ALA A 107 8.01 -1.10 -10.87
CA ALA A 107 8.10 -2.20 -11.82
C ALA A 107 8.80 -1.78 -13.12
N TYR A 108 8.92 -2.71 -14.07
CA TYR A 108 9.42 -2.57 -15.43
C TYR A 108 10.93 -2.64 -15.56
N TYR A 109 11.70 -1.89 -14.76
CA TYR A 109 13.16 -1.96 -14.76
C TYR A 109 13.66 -2.96 -13.70
N LYS A 110 14.91 -3.41 -13.86
CA LYS A 110 15.55 -4.24 -12.84
C LYS A 110 16.19 -3.35 -11.79
N TYR A 111 15.92 -3.66 -10.54
CA TYR A 111 16.45 -2.97 -9.37
C TYR A 111 17.17 -3.94 -8.46
N GLY A 112 18.24 -3.48 -7.81
CA GLY A 112 18.85 -4.15 -6.66
C GLY A 112 18.34 -3.54 -5.34
N ASP A 113 18.84 -4.09 -4.23
CA ASP A 113 18.44 -3.65 -2.88
C ASP A 113 18.76 -2.18 -2.64
N SER A 114 19.91 -1.69 -3.12
CA SER A 114 20.33 -0.30 -2.95
C SER A 114 19.37 0.71 -3.59
N GLU A 115 18.89 0.44 -4.80
CA GLU A 115 17.93 1.31 -5.48
C GLU A 115 16.55 1.27 -4.80
N VAL A 116 16.16 0.10 -4.29
CA VAL A 116 14.91 -0.06 -3.56
C VAL A 116 14.97 0.66 -2.21
N VAL A 117 16.07 0.54 -1.47
CA VAL A 117 16.31 1.30 -0.23
C VAL A 117 16.28 2.81 -0.49
N GLU A 118 16.90 3.27 -1.58
CA GLU A 118 16.88 4.69 -1.96
C GLU A 118 15.46 5.17 -2.32
N PHE A 119 14.69 4.36 -3.06
CA PHE A 119 13.28 4.66 -3.38
C PHE A 119 12.46 4.88 -2.10
N TYR A 120 12.48 3.93 -1.17
CA TYR A 120 11.73 4.06 0.09
C TYR A 120 12.28 5.19 0.98
N THR A 121 13.59 5.45 0.94
CA THR A 121 14.18 6.58 1.64
C THR A 121 13.56 7.90 1.18
N LYS A 122 13.48 8.12 -0.13
CA LYS A 122 12.85 9.34 -0.68
C LYS A 122 11.37 9.44 -0.35
N VAL A 123 10.64 8.32 -0.40
CA VAL A 123 9.22 8.26 -0.02
C VAL A 123 9.04 8.67 1.45
N VAL A 124 9.78 8.05 2.37
CA VAL A 124 9.65 8.34 3.82
C VAL A 124 10.05 9.77 4.15
N GLN A 125 11.12 10.29 3.53
CA GLN A 125 11.55 11.69 3.74
C GLN A 125 10.51 12.70 3.27
N ALA A 126 9.83 12.40 2.15
CA ALA A 126 8.80 13.29 1.60
C ALA A 126 7.46 13.22 2.35
N VAL A 127 7.16 12.08 3.01
CA VAL A 127 5.88 11.82 3.70
C VAL A 127 6.13 11.15 5.07
N PRO A 128 6.76 11.86 6.03
CA PRO A 128 7.29 11.26 7.26
C PRO A 128 6.21 10.77 8.25
N ASN A 129 4.97 11.23 8.09
CA ASN A 129 3.85 10.83 8.95
C ASN A 129 3.11 9.58 8.47
N SER A 130 3.72 8.82 7.57
CA SER A 130 3.12 7.61 6.99
C SER A 130 3.63 6.34 7.65
N LYS A 131 2.78 5.31 7.70
CA LYS A 131 3.15 3.93 7.97
C LYS A 131 3.09 3.15 6.68
N ILE A 132 4.13 2.42 6.39
CA ILE A 132 4.32 1.71 5.13
C ILE A 132 4.41 0.21 5.41
N ILE A 133 3.55 -0.54 4.76
CA ILE A 133 3.69 -1.97 4.54
C ILE A 133 4.41 -2.15 3.20
N LEU A 134 5.60 -2.71 3.23
CA LEU A 134 6.32 -3.08 2.02
C LEU A 134 5.53 -4.15 1.26
N TYR A 135 5.46 -4.07 -0.06
CA TYR A 135 4.76 -5.08 -0.84
C TYR A 135 5.74 -5.91 -1.66
N ASN A 136 6.04 -7.10 -1.17
CA ASN A 136 6.90 -8.07 -1.82
C ASN A 136 6.10 -8.93 -2.80
N PHE A 137 6.15 -8.62 -4.08
CA PHE A 137 5.49 -9.38 -5.13
C PHE A 137 6.31 -9.38 -6.41
N GLU A 138 7.35 -10.23 -6.45
CA GLU A 138 8.32 -10.34 -7.55
C GLU A 138 7.67 -10.48 -8.93
N LYS A 139 6.61 -11.30 -9.02
CA LYS A 139 5.90 -11.52 -10.31
C LYS A 139 5.33 -10.24 -10.93
N LEU A 140 5.06 -9.21 -10.14
CA LEU A 140 4.48 -7.95 -10.63
C LEU A 140 5.50 -6.83 -10.80
N CYS A 141 6.49 -6.73 -9.92
CA CYS A 141 7.46 -5.64 -9.98
C CYS A 141 8.85 -6.06 -10.50
N GLY A 142 9.11 -7.37 -10.64
CA GLY A 142 10.41 -7.86 -11.10
C GLY A 142 11.52 -7.77 -10.05
N TYR A 143 11.17 -7.39 -8.81
CA TYR A 143 12.09 -7.32 -7.68
C TYR A 143 11.54 -8.14 -6.51
N LYS A 144 12.43 -8.88 -5.86
CA LYS A 144 12.15 -9.69 -4.67
C LYS A 144 12.96 -9.16 -3.50
N PHE A 145 12.29 -8.71 -2.47
CA PHE A 145 12.99 -8.24 -1.27
C PHE A 145 13.87 -9.33 -0.68
N SER A 146 15.12 -8.99 -0.38
CA SER A 146 15.97 -9.76 0.52
C SER A 146 15.58 -9.49 1.98
N VAL A 147 16.00 -10.37 2.89
CA VAL A 147 15.85 -10.15 4.34
C VAL A 147 16.64 -8.89 4.73
N GLU A 148 17.87 -8.78 4.23
CA GLU A 148 18.79 -7.69 4.50
C GLU A 148 18.21 -6.33 4.07
N CYS A 149 17.56 -6.25 2.90
CA CYS A 149 16.91 -5.02 2.45
C CYS A 149 15.77 -4.60 3.39
N VAL A 150 14.95 -5.55 3.85
CA VAL A 150 13.86 -5.25 4.78
C VAL A 150 14.42 -4.78 6.14
N GLU A 151 15.43 -5.49 6.67
CA GLU A 151 16.06 -5.13 7.95
C GLU A 151 16.73 -3.76 7.89
N GLU A 152 17.41 -3.41 6.78
CA GLU A 152 18.00 -2.09 6.58
C GLU A 152 16.91 -1.00 6.58
N LEU A 153 15.81 -1.20 5.85
CA LEU A 153 14.70 -0.25 5.81
C LEU A 153 14.06 -0.06 7.19
N VAL A 154 13.84 -1.14 7.93
CA VAL A 154 13.27 -1.05 9.29
C VAL A 154 14.23 -0.36 10.25
N LYS A 155 15.53 -0.67 10.19
CA LYS A 155 16.57 0.00 10.99
C LYS A 155 16.64 1.50 10.70
N LYS A 156 16.52 1.89 9.43
CA LYS A 156 16.58 3.29 8.98
C LYS A 156 15.30 4.06 9.32
N PHE A 157 14.14 3.41 9.24
CA PHE A 157 12.82 4.04 9.41
C PHE A 157 11.88 3.22 10.31
N PRO A 158 12.25 2.97 11.59
CA PRO A 158 11.52 2.03 12.46
C PRO A 158 10.09 2.47 12.81
N LYS A 159 9.77 3.75 12.61
CA LYS A 159 8.41 4.29 12.83
C LYS A 159 7.54 4.25 11.60
N GLN A 160 8.14 4.25 10.42
CA GLN A 160 7.45 4.31 9.13
C GLN A 160 7.32 2.94 8.46
N ILE A 161 8.38 2.14 8.46
CA ILE A 161 8.35 0.79 7.87
C ILE A 161 7.88 -0.19 8.93
N VAL A 162 6.61 -0.58 8.86
CA VAL A 162 5.92 -1.29 9.97
C VAL A 162 5.49 -2.71 9.63
N GLY A 163 5.72 -3.14 8.39
CA GLY A 163 5.37 -4.49 7.96
C GLY A 163 5.74 -4.78 6.52
N VAL A 164 5.49 -6.01 6.11
CA VAL A 164 5.60 -6.47 4.74
C VAL A 164 4.39 -7.36 4.38
N LYS A 165 3.83 -7.16 3.21
CA LYS A 165 2.93 -8.12 2.57
C LYS A 165 3.77 -9.01 1.68
N ASP A 166 3.97 -10.27 2.09
CA ASP A 166 4.84 -11.22 1.39
C ASP A 166 4.07 -12.14 0.43
N SER A 167 3.88 -11.68 -0.80
CA SER A 167 3.28 -12.48 -1.88
C SER A 167 4.31 -13.28 -2.70
N SER A 168 5.60 -13.18 -2.36
CA SER A 168 6.70 -13.97 -2.92
C SER A 168 7.10 -15.16 -2.05
N TYR A 169 6.53 -15.25 -0.84
CA TYR A 169 6.71 -16.37 0.10
C TYR A 169 8.15 -16.67 0.51
N ASN A 170 8.98 -15.63 0.63
CA ASN A 170 10.39 -15.80 1.03
C ASN A 170 10.76 -15.07 2.33
N LEU A 171 9.90 -14.24 2.85
CA LEU A 171 10.20 -13.39 4.00
C LEU A 171 9.52 -13.86 5.29
N TYR A 172 8.31 -14.39 5.24
CA TYR A 172 7.47 -14.65 6.42
C TYR A 172 8.11 -15.62 7.43
N GLU A 173 8.93 -16.57 6.98
CA GLU A 173 9.65 -17.51 7.87
C GLU A 173 11.01 -16.96 8.34
N ASN A 174 11.62 -16.06 7.57
CA ASN A 174 13.00 -15.64 7.74
C ASN A 174 13.13 -14.31 8.49
N LEU A 175 12.14 -13.41 8.41
CA LEU A 175 12.17 -12.14 9.13
C LEU A 175 11.92 -12.34 10.62
N LYS A 176 12.83 -11.81 11.45
CA LYS A 176 12.76 -11.85 12.91
C LYS A 176 12.83 -10.41 13.45
N ILE A 177 11.80 -9.62 13.17
CA ILE A 177 11.73 -8.21 13.54
C ILE A 177 10.59 -7.99 14.54
N ASP A 178 10.91 -7.48 15.72
CA ASP A 178 9.93 -7.21 16.77
C ASP A 178 8.94 -6.12 16.33
N ASN A 179 7.66 -6.34 16.66
CA ASN A 179 6.59 -5.41 16.35
C ASN A 179 6.39 -5.09 14.86
N PHE A 180 6.86 -5.95 13.97
CA PHE A 180 6.68 -5.90 12.53
C PHE A 180 5.53 -6.80 12.10
N SER A 181 4.75 -6.39 11.08
CA SER A 181 3.64 -7.19 10.54
C SER A 181 4.09 -7.89 9.26
N VAL A 182 3.87 -9.21 9.16
CA VAL A 182 4.14 -9.99 7.94
C VAL A 182 2.83 -10.62 7.48
#